data_60e1af19932a583242a20d7fde300b9e
#
_entry.id   60e1af19932a583242a20d7fde300b9e
#
_cell.length_a   1.000
_cell.length_b   1.000
_cell.length_c   1.000
_cell.angle_alpha   90.00
_cell.angle_beta   90.00
_cell.angle_gamma   90.00
#
_symmetry.space_group_name_H-M   'P 1'
#
loop_
_entity.id
_entity.type
_entity.pdbx_description
1 polymer ?
#
loop_
_entity_poly.entity_id
_entity_poly.type
_entity_poly.pdbx_seq_one_letter_code
_entity_poly.pdbx_strand_id
1 'polypeptide(L)'
;MIPRPSSRLAAALPAFFAALVAAISATSPGEPARASWRDVAPVQATLRAGGIDEASFDVYVARVGEENVQRVREGDLDHLVYYLLQSSRISSAAAIEPAVSARRLVESLDTDRRAAYLRGDRGAAPPVPPEVTARIAALLKAAQAPRGDARLTYFGALLDAAYADPRTRAAGLATEYLRVMRFLYEKEFVAQREASPAAAVAELYRRRGLSTDTAVEAGYVVHLGLGVLKALEPARRVRRVLIVGPGLDLAPRTGLDESAAPESYQPWAVLDSVLSSGLGTPGDLEIVAADINPRVVAHLARAREQPPRLRVASSLHESPSLSLSPEYRDYVDRFGGALSAGTAAPARDLGDGQRGKTVAVSAQAARALRATPLDIVTQRLDGERFDLIIATNILPYFDDPQLALAVANIAAMVTPGGAFLHNEQRPIIGDLAAAMGLPLQQSRHAVIATVTGAKAPLYDSVFLHVRPAAAP
;
A
#
# COMPACT_ATOMS: atom_id res chain seq x y z
N MET A 1 -57.89 31.07 -19.92
CA MET A 1 -56.83 31.28 -20.93
C MET A 1 -55.52 31.50 -20.14
N ILE A 2 -54.78 30.42 -19.85
CA ILE A 2 -53.56 30.43 -19.07
C ILE A 2 -52.56 29.67 -19.92
N PRO A 3 -51.39 30.23 -20.31
CA PRO A 3 -50.41 29.55 -21.14
C PRO A 3 -49.57 28.59 -20.33
N ARG A 4 -49.33 27.39 -20.88
CA ARG A 4 -48.40 26.37 -20.41
C ARG A 4 -46.96 26.85 -20.60
N PRO A 5 -46.01 26.62 -19.66
CA PRO A 5 -44.60 26.76 -19.93
C PRO A 5 -44.10 25.49 -20.60
N SER A 6 -43.33 25.70 -21.68
CA SER A 6 -42.64 24.71 -22.50
C SER A 6 -41.50 24.02 -21.75
N SER A 7 -41.53 22.70 -21.79
CA SER A 7 -40.43 21.79 -21.43
C SER A 7 -39.23 21.97 -22.38
N ARG A 8 -38.12 22.53 -21.88
CA ARG A 8 -36.77 22.33 -22.46
C ARG A 8 -35.73 22.51 -21.35
N LEU A 9 -35.40 21.41 -20.69
CA LEU A 9 -34.16 21.25 -19.91
C LEU A 9 -33.96 19.76 -19.64
N ALA A 10 -33.41 19.09 -20.65
CA ALA A 10 -32.79 17.77 -20.46
C ALA A 10 -31.67 17.66 -21.50
N ALA A 11 -30.48 17.35 -21.01
CA ALA A 11 -29.26 17.04 -21.76
C ALA A 11 -28.15 18.14 -21.70
N ALA A 12 -27.47 18.21 -20.57
CA ALA A 12 -26.08 18.70 -20.53
C ALA A 12 -25.37 18.13 -19.31
N LEU A 13 -24.78 16.96 -19.45
CA LEU A 13 -23.64 16.33 -18.78
C LEU A 13 -23.61 14.85 -19.23
N PRO A 14 -22.53 14.34 -19.82
CA PRO A 14 -21.15 14.39 -19.42
C PRO A 14 -20.19 14.69 -20.59
N ALA A 15 -19.57 15.80 -20.63
CA ALA A 15 -18.53 16.14 -21.60
C ALA A 15 -17.36 16.88 -20.98
N PHE A 16 -16.95 16.53 -19.75
CA PHE A 16 -15.81 17.16 -19.08
C PHE A 16 -14.61 16.21 -18.87
N PHE A 17 -14.62 15.00 -19.44
CA PHE A 17 -13.50 14.04 -19.29
C PHE A 17 -12.80 13.64 -20.60
N ALA A 18 -13.15 14.24 -21.73
CA ALA A 18 -12.62 13.81 -23.05
C ALA A 18 -11.86 14.90 -23.84
N ALA A 19 -11.42 15.97 -23.22
CA ALA A 19 -10.72 17.03 -23.96
C ALA A 19 -9.47 17.50 -23.19
N LEU A 20 -8.49 16.60 -22.98
CA LEU A 20 -7.11 17.00 -22.65
C LEU A 20 -6.11 15.94 -23.12
N VAL A 21 -6.09 15.62 -24.40
CA VAL A 21 -5.01 14.87 -25.04
C VAL A 21 -4.72 15.52 -26.38
N ALA A 22 -3.93 16.56 -26.38
CA ALA A 22 -3.04 17.03 -27.45
C ALA A 22 -2.52 18.43 -27.14
N ALA A 23 -1.60 18.55 -26.17
CA ALA A 23 -0.63 19.60 -26.16
C ALA A 23 0.66 18.97 -25.64
N ILE A 24 1.73 19.02 -26.41
CA ILE A 24 3.10 18.82 -25.91
C ILE A 24 3.34 20.03 -24.99
N SER A 25 2.78 19.97 -23.79
CA SER A 25 3.01 20.93 -22.74
C SER A 25 4.25 20.46 -22.01
N ALA A 26 5.28 21.29 -21.94
CA ALA A 26 6.33 21.13 -20.94
C ALA A 26 5.62 21.04 -19.58
N THR A 27 5.59 19.84 -19.00
CA THR A 27 4.99 19.61 -17.68
C THR A 27 5.80 20.41 -16.66
N SER A 28 5.11 21.04 -15.72
CA SER A 28 5.78 21.71 -14.61
C SER A 28 6.57 20.68 -13.80
N PRO A 29 7.76 21.02 -13.27
CA PRO A 29 8.53 20.08 -12.44
C PRO A 29 7.66 19.50 -11.31
N GLY A 30 7.67 18.18 -11.18
CA GLY A 30 6.90 17.46 -10.16
C GLY A 30 5.51 16.99 -10.58
N GLU A 31 5.07 17.26 -11.81
CA GLU A 31 3.85 16.65 -12.37
C GLU A 31 4.12 15.23 -12.86
N PRO A 32 3.15 14.30 -12.66
CA PRO A 32 3.27 12.94 -13.20
C PRO A 32 3.33 12.94 -14.73
N ALA A 33 4.37 12.37 -15.30
CA ALA A 33 4.55 12.22 -16.74
C ALA A 33 4.74 10.76 -17.12
N ARG A 34 4.21 10.34 -18.27
CA ARG A 34 4.38 8.97 -18.79
C ARG A 34 5.80 8.80 -19.37
N ALA A 35 6.37 7.60 -19.13
CA ALA A 35 7.59 7.20 -19.79
C ALA A 35 7.33 6.94 -21.28
N SER A 36 8.28 7.26 -22.14
CA SER A 36 8.28 6.89 -23.55
C SER A 36 9.01 5.54 -23.77
N TRP A 37 8.82 4.93 -24.93
CA TRP A 37 9.57 3.73 -25.30
C TRP A 37 11.09 3.92 -25.25
N ARG A 38 11.60 5.10 -25.52
CA ARG A 38 13.03 5.45 -25.43
C ARG A 38 13.53 5.49 -23.99
N ASP A 39 12.70 5.94 -23.06
CA ASP A 39 13.07 6.02 -21.65
C ASP A 39 13.31 4.64 -21.01
N VAL A 40 12.72 3.60 -21.57
CA VAL A 40 12.79 2.21 -21.10
C VAL A 40 13.78 1.36 -21.92
N ALA A 41 14.63 1.98 -22.73
CA ALA A 41 15.57 1.28 -23.62
C ALA A 41 16.35 0.12 -22.94
N PRO A 42 16.91 0.28 -21.73
CA PRO A 42 17.67 -0.80 -21.08
C PRO A 42 16.83 -2.01 -20.66
N VAL A 43 15.51 -1.88 -20.52
CA VAL A 43 14.59 -2.94 -20.05
C VAL A 43 13.62 -3.42 -21.15
N GLN A 44 13.79 -2.96 -22.40
CA GLN A 44 12.95 -3.35 -23.54
C GLN A 44 12.95 -4.87 -23.80
N ALA A 45 14.02 -5.58 -23.46
CA ALA A 45 14.05 -7.03 -23.61
C ALA A 45 12.97 -7.71 -22.75
N THR A 46 12.77 -7.28 -21.52
CA THR A 46 11.71 -7.77 -20.63
C THR A 46 10.32 -7.41 -21.16
N LEU A 47 10.15 -6.19 -21.67
CA LEU A 47 8.88 -5.77 -22.28
C LEU A 47 8.54 -6.61 -23.51
N ARG A 48 9.51 -6.85 -24.41
CA ARG A 48 9.31 -7.71 -25.59
C ARG A 48 9.01 -9.17 -25.21
N ALA A 49 9.65 -9.71 -24.17
CA ALA A 49 9.32 -11.03 -23.65
C ALA A 49 7.86 -11.12 -23.16
N GLY A 50 7.31 -10.01 -22.67
CA GLY A 50 5.88 -9.85 -22.34
C GLY A 50 4.98 -9.51 -23.54
N GLY A 51 5.50 -9.53 -24.77
CA GLY A 51 4.74 -9.23 -25.98
C GLY A 51 4.53 -7.73 -26.26
N ILE A 52 5.34 -6.86 -25.63
CA ILE A 52 5.20 -5.41 -25.74
C ILE A 52 6.39 -4.88 -26.57
N ASP A 53 6.09 -4.30 -27.72
CA ASP A 53 7.03 -3.61 -28.60
C ASP A 53 6.76 -2.10 -28.66
N GLU A 54 7.54 -1.38 -29.48
CA GLU A 54 7.39 0.08 -29.64
C GLU A 54 6.00 0.47 -30.13
N ALA A 55 5.41 -0.31 -31.04
CA ALA A 55 4.11 0.01 -31.63
C ALA A 55 2.95 -0.19 -30.64
N SER A 56 3.06 -1.15 -29.73
CA SER A 56 2.05 -1.50 -28.73
C SER A 56 2.25 -0.80 -27.37
N PHE A 57 3.40 -0.14 -27.17
CA PHE A 57 3.82 0.38 -25.86
C PHE A 57 2.83 1.38 -25.25
N ASP A 58 2.44 2.40 -26.00
CA ASP A 58 1.54 3.45 -25.48
C ASP A 58 0.15 2.89 -25.14
N VAL A 59 -0.33 1.94 -25.95
CA VAL A 59 -1.61 1.24 -25.70
C VAL A 59 -1.50 0.38 -24.43
N TYR A 60 -0.37 -0.32 -24.25
CA TYR A 60 -0.11 -1.12 -23.06
C TYR A 60 -0.08 -0.23 -21.78
N VAL A 61 0.68 0.86 -21.80
CA VAL A 61 0.80 1.78 -20.65
C VAL A 61 -0.57 2.40 -20.31
N ALA A 62 -1.36 2.78 -21.31
CA ALA A 62 -2.70 3.31 -21.08
C ALA A 62 -3.62 2.27 -20.42
N ARG A 63 -3.64 1.04 -20.95
CA ARG A 63 -4.42 -0.08 -20.41
C ARG A 63 -4.03 -0.40 -18.96
N VAL A 64 -2.72 -0.48 -18.65
CA VAL A 64 -2.24 -0.72 -17.28
C VAL A 64 -2.69 0.39 -16.34
N GLY A 65 -2.67 1.65 -16.75
CA GLY A 65 -3.17 2.75 -15.95
C GLY A 65 -4.66 2.61 -15.61
N GLU A 66 -5.48 2.22 -16.58
CA GLU A 66 -6.92 1.96 -16.35
C GLU A 66 -7.15 0.76 -15.42
N GLU A 67 -6.43 -0.33 -15.64
CA GLU A 67 -6.47 -1.52 -14.76
C GLU A 67 -6.05 -1.18 -13.32
N ASN A 68 -5.03 -0.36 -13.14
CA ASN A 68 -4.56 0.06 -11.82
C ASN A 68 -5.60 0.90 -11.07
N VAL A 69 -6.35 1.77 -11.75
CA VAL A 69 -7.50 2.50 -11.15
C VAL A 69 -8.55 1.53 -10.61
N GLN A 70 -8.89 0.50 -11.39
CA GLN A 70 -9.83 -0.54 -10.94
C GLN A 70 -9.25 -1.34 -9.76
N ARG A 71 -7.98 -1.70 -9.79
CA ARG A 71 -7.30 -2.43 -8.72
C ARG A 71 -7.23 -1.63 -7.42
N VAL A 72 -7.07 -0.31 -7.46
CA VAL A 72 -7.17 0.57 -6.28
C VAL A 72 -8.54 0.45 -5.63
N ARG A 73 -9.61 0.51 -6.43
CA ARG A 73 -10.97 0.35 -5.92
C ARG A 73 -11.19 -1.02 -5.27
N GLU A 74 -10.69 -2.07 -5.89
CA GLU A 74 -10.77 -3.43 -5.34
C GLU A 74 -10.00 -3.58 -4.04
N GLY A 75 -8.82 -2.96 -3.92
CA GLY A 75 -8.03 -2.95 -2.70
C GLY A 75 -8.74 -2.23 -1.54
N ASP A 76 -9.35 -1.09 -1.81
CA ASP A 76 -10.17 -0.38 -0.81
C ASP A 76 -11.38 -1.22 -0.36
N LEU A 77 -12.03 -1.94 -1.28
CA LEU A 77 -13.14 -2.84 -0.96
C LEU A 77 -12.69 -4.10 -0.20
N ASP A 78 -11.47 -4.59 -0.42
CA ASP A 78 -10.86 -5.63 0.42
C ASP A 78 -10.79 -5.18 1.88
N HIS A 79 -10.30 -3.96 2.14
CA HIS A 79 -10.23 -3.41 3.49
C HIS A 79 -11.62 -3.22 4.11
N LEU A 80 -12.59 -2.80 3.32
CA LEU A 80 -13.96 -2.69 3.79
C LEU A 80 -14.54 -4.05 4.22
N VAL A 81 -14.22 -5.13 3.49
CA VAL A 81 -14.62 -6.49 3.89
C VAL A 81 -13.94 -6.93 5.18
N TYR A 82 -12.64 -6.66 5.36
CA TYR A 82 -11.96 -6.96 6.64
C TYR A 82 -12.56 -6.16 7.79
N TYR A 83 -12.82 -4.87 7.59
CA TYR A 83 -13.50 -4.03 8.57
C TYR A 83 -14.91 -4.55 8.90
N LEU A 84 -15.67 -4.93 7.89
CA LEU A 84 -16.98 -5.55 8.03
C LEU A 84 -16.94 -6.79 8.93
N LEU A 85 -15.96 -7.66 8.76
CA LEU A 85 -15.87 -8.93 9.50
C LEU A 85 -15.39 -8.73 10.94
N GLN A 86 -14.48 -7.80 11.19
CA GLN A 86 -13.73 -7.72 12.44
C GLN A 86 -14.17 -6.57 13.35
N SER A 87 -14.77 -5.50 12.82
CA SER A 87 -15.08 -4.29 13.59
C SER A 87 -16.11 -4.53 14.70
N SER A 88 -15.75 -4.11 15.91
CA SER A 88 -16.67 -4.02 17.05
C SER A 88 -17.52 -2.74 17.02
N ARG A 89 -17.13 -1.76 16.20
CA ARG A 89 -17.82 -0.46 16.08
C ARG A 89 -19.18 -0.55 15.39
N ILE A 90 -19.33 -1.50 14.46
CA ILE A 90 -20.54 -1.66 13.67
C ILE A 90 -21.51 -2.69 14.26
N SER A 91 -21.04 -3.60 15.09
CA SER A 91 -21.84 -4.72 15.61
C SER A 91 -21.30 -5.20 16.96
N SER A 92 -22.20 -5.50 17.89
CA SER A 92 -21.88 -6.18 19.15
C SER A 92 -21.70 -7.70 18.99
N ALA A 93 -22.01 -8.28 17.81
CA ALA A 93 -21.72 -9.68 17.52
C ALA A 93 -20.21 -9.91 17.47
N ALA A 94 -19.79 -11.10 17.88
CA ALA A 94 -18.38 -11.48 17.85
C ALA A 94 -17.74 -11.20 16.47
N ALA A 95 -16.49 -10.76 16.49
CA ALA A 95 -15.70 -10.60 15.27
C ALA A 95 -15.57 -11.94 14.56
N ILE A 96 -15.60 -11.88 13.23
CA ILE A 96 -15.43 -13.07 12.37
C ILE A 96 -13.98 -13.05 11.91
N GLU A 97 -13.23 -14.10 12.24
CA GLU A 97 -11.86 -14.25 11.77
C GLU A 97 -11.88 -14.59 10.26
N PRO A 98 -11.20 -13.77 9.40
CA PRO A 98 -11.35 -13.86 7.95
C PRO A 98 -10.88 -15.19 7.35
N ALA A 99 -9.75 -15.74 7.78
CA ALA A 99 -9.23 -16.99 7.24
C ALA A 99 -10.12 -18.18 7.62
N VAL A 100 -10.66 -18.21 8.86
CA VAL A 100 -11.64 -19.22 9.30
C VAL A 100 -12.94 -19.10 8.51
N SER A 101 -13.40 -17.88 8.26
CA SER A 101 -14.58 -17.64 7.43
C SER A 101 -14.37 -18.14 6.00
N ALA A 102 -13.24 -17.83 5.38
CA ALA A 102 -12.88 -18.29 4.04
C ALA A 102 -12.85 -19.81 3.94
N ARG A 103 -12.23 -20.47 4.93
CA ARG A 103 -12.16 -21.92 4.98
C ARG A 103 -13.54 -22.57 5.08
N ARG A 104 -14.35 -22.14 6.03
CA ARG A 104 -15.72 -22.68 6.23
C ARG A 104 -16.56 -22.49 4.97
N LEU A 105 -16.49 -21.31 4.36
CA LEU A 105 -17.24 -20.97 3.16
C LEU A 105 -16.89 -21.88 1.99
N VAL A 106 -15.61 -22.03 1.68
CA VAL A 106 -15.14 -22.78 0.51
C VAL A 106 -15.23 -24.29 0.73
N GLU A 107 -14.95 -24.78 1.93
CA GLU A 107 -15.04 -26.21 2.26
C GLU A 107 -16.49 -26.69 2.39
N SER A 108 -17.49 -25.81 2.47
CA SER A 108 -18.92 -26.18 2.41
C SER A 108 -19.37 -26.64 1.02
N LEU A 109 -18.60 -26.31 -0.03
CA LEU A 109 -18.90 -26.73 -1.41
C LEU A 109 -18.42 -28.16 -1.67
N ASP A 110 -19.17 -28.90 -2.48
CA ASP A 110 -18.68 -30.12 -3.09
C ASP A 110 -17.44 -29.88 -3.97
N THR A 111 -16.75 -30.94 -4.37
CA THR A 111 -15.46 -30.84 -5.07
C THR A 111 -15.57 -30.08 -6.38
N ASP A 112 -16.59 -30.36 -7.21
CA ASP A 112 -16.73 -29.78 -8.54
C ASP A 112 -17.10 -28.31 -8.46
N ARG A 113 -18.05 -27.98 -7.59
CA ARG A 113 -18.48 -26.59 -7.35
C ARG A 113 -17.38 -25.77 -6.72
N ARG A 114 -16.59 -26.35 -5.80
CA ARG A 114 -15.41 -25.70 -5.20
C ARG A 114 -14.39 -25.37 -6.29
N ALA A 115 -14.05 -26.32 -7.15
CA ALA A 115 -13.12 -26.10 -8.24
C ALA A 115 -13.61 -25.02 -9.21
N ALA A 116 -14.90 -24.98 -9.56
CA ALA A 116 -15.50 -23.95 -10.39
C ALA A 116 -15.42 -22.57 -9.71
N TYR A 117 -15.78 -22.48 -8.43
CA TYR A 117 -15.70 -21.23 -7.66
C TYR A 117 -14.27 -20.68 -7.59
N LEU A 118 -13.28 -21.53 -7.32
CA LEU A 118 -11.86 -21.13 -7.27
C LEU A 118 -11.36 -20.65 -8.65
N ARG A 119 -11.85 -21.19 -9.75
CA ARG A 119 -11.58 -20.65 -11.11
C ARG A 119 -12.31 -19.34 -11.42
N GLY A 120 -13.14 -18.83 -10.53
CA GLY A 120 -13.84 -17.54 -10.69
C GLY A 120 -15.25 -17.64 -11.25
N ASP A 121 -15.82 -18.84 -11.37
CA ASP A 121 -17.22 -19.01 -11.77
C ASP A 121 -18.14 -18.47 -10.66
N ARG A 122 -18.82 -17.38 -10.97
CA ARG A 122 -19.77 -16.73 -10.05
C ARG A 122 -21.00 -17.59 -9.79
N GLY A 123 -21.40 -18.43 -10.73
CA GLY A 123 -22.53 -19.36 -10.57
C GLY A 123 -22.26 -20.49 -9.56
N ALA A 124 -20.99 -20.80 -9.33
CA ALA A 124 -20.55 -21.77 -8.34
C ALA A 124 -20.40 -21.19 -6.93
N ALA A 125 -20.56 -19.88 -6.75
CA ALA A 125 -20.35 -19.23 -5.45
C ALA A 125 -21.30 -19.79 -4.37
N PRO A 126 -20.81 -19.96 -3.12
CA PRO A 126 -21.66 -20.35 -2.00
C PRO A 126 -22.59 -19.20 -1.58
N PRO A 127 -23.68 -19.50 -0.86
CA PRO A 127 -24.49 -18.46 -0.24
C PRO A 127 -23.68 -17.70 0.82
N VAL A 128 -23.93 -16.39 0.94
CA VAL A 128 -23.33 -15.59 2.02
C VAL A 128 -23.92 -16.01 3.35
N PRO A 129 -23.10 -16.29 4.38
CA PRO A 129 -23.57 -16.68 5.69
C PRO A 129 -24.49 -15.63 6.34
N PRO A 130 -25.52 -16.04 7.10
CA PRO A 130 -26.46 -15.12 7.74
C PRO A 130 -25.79 -14.10 8.65
N GLU A 131 -24.75 -14.49 9.40
CA GLU A 131 -23.97 -13.61 10.26
C GLU A 131 -23.23 -12.53 9.48
N VAL A 132 -22.72 -12.83 8.28
CA VAL A 132 -22.09 -11.84 7.38
C VAL A 132 -23.15 -10.91 6.81
N THR A 133 -24.31 -11.43 6.41
CA THR A 133 -25.44 -10.62 5.94
C THR A 133 -25.90 -9.62 6.99
N ALA A 134 -25.98 -10.06 8.27
CA ALA A 134 -26.30 -9.18 9.37
C ALA A 134 -25.24 -8.08 9.58
N ARG A 135 -23.96 -8.40 9.45
CA ARG A 135 -22.86 -7.41 9.55
C ARG A 135 -22.86 -6.43 8.37
N ILE A 136 -23.22 -6.87 7.15
CA ILE A 136 -23.42 -5.99 6.00
C ILE A 136 -24.51 -4.96 6.31
N ALA A 137 -25.66 -5.39 6.83
CA ALA A 137 -26.73 -4.47 7.19
C ALA A 137 -26.31 -3.49 8.30
N ALA A 138 -25.57 -3.96 9.30
CA ALA A 138 -25.04 -3.15 10.38
C ALA A 138 -24.04 -2.09 9.88
N LEU A 139 -23.11 -2.47 8.98
CA LEU A 139 -22.14 -1.56 8.36
C LEU A 139 -22.87 -0.45 7.56
N LEU A 140 -23.82 -0.84 6.71
CA LEU A 140 -24.57 0.13 5.90
C LEU A 140 -25.34 1.13 6.76
N LYS A 141 -25.91 0.67 7.88
CA LYS A 141 -26.57 1.53 8.87
C LYS A 141 -25.58 2.47 9.58
N ALA A 142 -24.42 1.94 10.02
CA ALA A 142 -23.39 2.73 10.70
C ALA A 142 -22.76 3.79 9.77
N ALA A 143 -22.53 3.47 8.50
CA ALA A 143 -21.97 4.39 7.51
C ALA A 143 -22.88 5.60 7.20
N GLN A 144 -24.21 5.47 7.41
CA GLN A 144 -25.16 6.60 7.27
C GLN A 144 -25.02 7.65 8.38
N ALA A 145 -24.48 7.26 9.54
CA ALA A 145 -24.30 8.17 10.68
C ALA A 145 -22.98 7.85 11.40
N PRO A 146 -21.82 8.22 10.83
CA PRO A 146 -20.50 7.81 11.32
C PRO A 146 -20.12 8.43 12.69
N ARG A 147 -20.85 9.45 13.17
CA ARG A 147 -20.71 10.06 14.52
C ARG A 147 -19.26 10.40 14.88
N GLY A 148 -18.48 10.88 13.91
CA GLY A 148 -17.06 11.24 14.10
C GLY A 148 -16.09 10.08 13.99
N ASP A 149 -16.52 8.85 13.68
CA ASP A 149 -15.62 7.73 13.36
C ASP A 149 -14.99 7.94 11.98
N ALA A 150 -13.67 8.12 11.94
CA ALA A 150 -12.94 8.42 10.73
C ALA A 150 -12.93 7.25 9.73
N ARG A 151 -12.92 5.98 10.22
CA ARG A 151 -13.02 4.80 9.35
C ARG A 151 -14.39 4.66 8.73
N LEU A 152 -15.46 4.83 9.52
CA LEU A 152 -16.81 4.82 8.97
C LEU A 152 -17.04 5.95 7.98
N THR A 153 -16.48 7.15 8.22
CA THR A 153 -16.52 8.26 7.26
C THR A 153 -15.82 7.89 5.96
N TYR A 154 -14.62 7.30 6.04
CA TYR A 154 -13.88 6.83 4.86
C TYR A 154 -14.66 5.77 4.09
N PHE A 155 -15.15 4.74 4.77
CA PHE A 155 -15.88 3.64 4.13
C PHE A 155 -17.26 4.07 3.62
N GLY A 156 -17.92 5.03 4.26
CA GLY A 156 -19.14 5.65 3.76
C GLY A 156 -18.90 6.32 2.39
N ALA A 157 -17.85 7.15 2.29
CA ALA A 157 -17.47 7.78 1.03
C ALA A 157 -17.03 6.77 -0.05
N LEU A 158 -16.37 5.67 0.35
CA LEU A 158 -16.04 4.58 -0.57
C LEU A 158 -17.29 3.88 -1.11
N LEU A 159 -18.28 3.59 -0.25
CA LEU A 159 -19.55 2.98 -0.65
C LEU A 159 -20.33 3.87 -1.62
N ASP A 160 -20.35 5.20 -1.38
CA ASP A 160 -21.00 6.17 -2.25
C ASP A 160 -20.34 6.20 -3.65
N ALA A 161 -19.01 6.14 -3.69
CA ALA A 161 -18.26 6.11 -4.95
C ALA A 161 -18.36 4.76 -5.67
N ALA A 162 -18.42 3.64 -4.93
CA ALA A 162 -18.46 2.29 -5.50
C ALA A 162 -19.85 1.90 -6.01
N TYR A 163 -20.91 2.39 -5.34
CA TYR A 163 -22.30 2.00 -5.61
C TYR A 163 -23.20 3.24 -5.65
N ALA A 164 -23.40 3.77 -6.83
CA ALA A 164 -24.23 4.97 -7.05
C ALA A 164 -25.69 4.77 -6.59
N ASP A 165 -26.26 3.58 -6.78
CA ASP A 165 -27.57 3.22 -6.25
C ASP A 165 -27.43 2.55 -4.87
N PRO A 166 -27.90 3.19 -3.79
CA PRO A 166 -27.82 2.62 -2.44
C PRO A 166 -28.46 1.23 -2.29
N ARG A 167 -29.46 0.91 -3.14
CA ARG A 167 -30.14 -0.39 -3.12
C ARG A 167 -29.25 -1.54 -3.56
N THR A 168 -28.17 -1.27 -4.31
CA THR A 168 -27.23 -2.29 -4.77
C THR A 168 -26.09 -2.55 -3.79
N ARG A 169 -25.92 -1.72 -2.75
CA ARG A 169 -24.78 -1.78 -1.82
C ARG A 169 -24.68 -3.11 -1.09
N ALA A 170 -25.80 -3.61 -0.59
CA ALA A 170 -25.81 -4.88 0.14
C ALA A 170 -25.39 -6.06 -0.74
N ALA A 171 -25.94 -6.15 -1.95
CA ALA A 171 -25.59 -7.19 -2.92
C ALA A 171 -24.13 -7.03 -3.42
N GLY A 172 -23.69 -5.79 -3.63
CA GLY A 172 -22.31 -5.48 -3.97
C GLY A 172 -21.32 -5.93 -2.90
N LEU A 173 -21.57 -5.58 -1.63
CA LEU A 173 -20.75 -6.02 -0.50
C LEU A 173 -20.74 -7.55 -0.33
N ALA A 174 -21.86 -8.22 -0.57
CA ALA A 174 -21.94 -9.67 -0.58
C ALA A 174 -21.02 -10.26 -1.67
N THR A 175 -21.00 -9.68 -2.86
CA THR A 175 -20.10 -10.07 -3.96
C THR A 175 -18.64 -9.87 -3.60
N GLU A 176 -18.29 -8.71 -3.00
CA GLU A 176 -16.92 -8.42 -2.55
C GLU A 176 -16.48 -9.37 -1.44
N TYR A 177 -17.36 -9.66 -0.49
CA TYR A 177 -17.07 -10.66 0.54
C TYR A 177 -16.69 -12.00 -0.07
N LEU A 178 -17.46 -12.50 -1.03
CA LEU A 178 -17.15 -13.76 -1.71
C LEU A 178 -15.81 -13.70 -2.45
N ARG A 179 -15.50 -12.60 -3.13
CA ARG A 179 -14.22 -12.38 -3.81
C ARG A 179 -13.04 -12.43 -2.83
N VAL A 180 -13.15 -11.72 -1.71
CA VAL A 180 -12.10 -11.67 -0.66
C VAL A 180 -11.92 -13.03 0.00
N MET A 181 -13.02 -13.76 0.30
CA MET A 181 -12.94 -15.09 0.90
C MET A 181 -12.29 -16.10 -0.04
N ARG A 182 -12.55 -16.02 -1.35
CA ARG A 182 -11.86 -16.85 -2.34
C ARG A 182 -10.36 -16.58 -2.31
N PHE A 183 -9.94 -15.32 -2.41
CA PHE A 183 -8.52 -14.94 -2.36
C PHE A 183 -7.84 -15.44 -1.07
N LEU A 184 -8.48 -15.26 0.08
CA LEU A 184 -7.93 -15.73 1.36
C LEU A 184 -7.78 -17.24 1.39
N TYR A 185 -8.78 -17.98 0.89
CA TYR A 185 -8.70 -19.44 0.85
C TYR A 185 -7.56 -19.92 -0.07
N GLU A 186 -7.44 -19.32 -1.26
CA GLU A 186 -6.34 -19.62 -2.18
C GLU A 186 -4.98 -19.32 -1.53
N LYS A 187 -4.84 -18.18 -0.87
CA LYS A 187 -3.59 -17.76 -0.22
C LYS A 187 -3.21 -18.63 0.98
N GLU A 188 -4.15 -18.88 1.90
CA GLU A 188 -3.85 -19.52 3.18
C GLU A 188 -3.90 -21.07 3.11
N PHE A 189 -4.65 -21.65 2.18
CA PHE A 189 -4.91 -23.09 2.18
C PHE A 189 -4.53 -23.78 0.87
N VAL A 190 -4.51 -23.10 -0.27
CA VAL A 190 -4.10 -23.69 -1.55
C VAL A 190 -2.63 -23.42 -1.82
N ALA A 191 -2.23 -22.16 -1.90
CA ALA A 191 -0.85 -21.77 -2.22
C ALA A 191 0.18 -22.35 -1.24
N GLN A 192 -0.18 -22.54 0.03
CA GLN A 192 0.69 -23.12 1.04
C GLN A 192 1.01 -24.61 0.80
N ARG A 193 0.27 -25.29 -0.09
CA ARG A 193 0.50 -26.70 -0.44
C ARG A 193 1.24 -26.87 -1.77
N GLU A 194 1.49 -25.77 -2.48
CA GLU A 194 2.24 -25.79 -3.73
C GLU A 194 3.72 -26.10 -3.48
N ALA A 195 4.42 -26.58 -4.51
CA ALA A 195 5.85 -26.85 -4.46
C ALA A 195 6.68 -25.59 -4.13
N SER A 196 6.18 -24.41 -4.52
CA SER A 196 6.74 -23.10 -4.19
C SER A 196 5.64 -22.18 -3.65
N PRO A 197 5.34 -22.22 -2.35
CA PRO A 197 4.27 -21.40 -1.74
C PRO A 197 4.48 -19.89 -1.98
N ALA A 198 5.71 -19.41 -1.89
CA ALA A 198 6.01 -18.00 -2.11
C ALA A 198 5.69 -17.54 -3.55
N ALA A 199 6.01 -18.36 -4.56
CA ALA A 199 5.67 -18.05 -5.94
C ALA A 199 4.16 -18.09 -6.20
N ALA A 200 3.45 -19.07 -5.63
CA ALA A 200 2.00 -19.16 -5.73
C ALA A 200 1.30 -17.95 -5.07
N VAL A 201 1.76 -17.54 -3.89
CA VAL A 201 1.24 -16.34 -3.21
C VAL A 201 1.54 -15.08 -4.04
N ALA A 202 2.75 -14.95 -4.60
CA ALA A 202 3.09 -13.81 -5.45
C ALA A 202 2.17 -13.71 -6.68
N GLU A 203 1.80 -14.84 -7.30
CA GLU A 203 0.84 -14.87 -8.41
C GLU A 203 -0.55 -14.35 -7.99
N LEU A 204 -1.01 -14.72 -6.80
CA LEU A 204 -2.27 -14.21 -6.26
C LEU A 204 -2.24 -12.70 -6.04
N TYR A 205 -1.11 -12.14 -5.56
CA TYR A 205 -0.95 -10.70 -5.39
C TYR A 205 -0.97 -9.92 -6.71
N ARG A 206 -0.43 -10.49 -7.79
CA ARG A 206 -0.50 -9.86 -9.12
C ARG A 206 -1.93 -9.69 -9.65
N ARG A 207 -2.87 -10.53 -9.18
CA ARG A 207 -4.27 -10.56 -9.64
C ARG A 207 -5.26 -9.87 -8.71
N ARG A 208 -4.84 -9.46 -7.50
CA ARG A 208 -5.74 -8.81 -6.55
C ARG A 208 -5.74 -7.28 -6.69
N GLY A 209 -6.67 -6.63 -5.99
CA GLY A 209 -6.68 -5.19 -5.81
C GLY A 209 -5.40 -4.68 -5.12
N LEU A 210 -5.05 -3.44 -5.37
CA LEU A 210 -3.90 -2.78 -4.74
C LEU A 210 -4.28 -2.39 -3.30
N SER A 211 -3.71 -3.11 -2.33
CA SER A 211 -3.96 -2.85 -0.91
C SER A 211 -3.24 -1.58 -0.46
N THR A 212 -3.93 -0.73 0.30
CA THR A 212 -3.32 0.45 0.95
C THR A 212 -2.65 0.12 2.27
N ASP A 213 -2.78 -1.09 2.72
CA ASP A 213 -2.48 -1.54 4.05
C ASP A 213 -0.97 -1.55 4.35
N THR A 214 -0.55 -0.83 5.35
CA THR A 214 0.85 -0.68 5.76
C THR A 214 1.00 -0.93 7.26
N ALA A 215 1.77 -1.94 7.63
CA ALA A 215 2.09 -2.24 9.02
C ALA A 215 3.31 -1.44 9.50
N VAL A 216 3.43 -1.27 10.82
CA VAL A 216 4.59 -0.63 11.49
C VAL A 216 5.89 -1.36 11.15
N GLU A 217 5.83 -2.67 10.93
CA GLU A 217 6.95 -3.54 10.57
C GLU A 217 7.60 -3.13 9.23
N ALA A 218 6.84 -2.58 8.28
CA ALA A 218 7.40 -2.07 7.02
C ALA A 218 8.39 -0.91 7.26
N GLY A 219 8.14 -0.08 8.27
CA GLY A 219 9.07 0.97 8.70
C GLY A 219 10.38 0.42 9.28
N TYR A 220 10.34 -0.73 9.96
CA TYR A 220 11.53 -1.39 10.51
C TYR A 220 12.50 -1.85 9.41
N VAL A 221 11.98 -2.42 8.34
CA VAL A 221 12.79 -2.83 7.17
C VAL A 221 13.55 -1.63 6.60
N VAL A 222 12.85 -0.50 6.44
CA VAL A 222 13.47 0.74 5.97
C VAL A 222 14.52 1.26 6.96
N HIS A 223 14.21 1.26 8.26
CA HIS A 223 15.15 1.67 9.31
C HIS A 223 16.47 0.88 9.24
N LEU A 224 16.41 -0.44 9.10
CA LEU A 224 17.60 -1.27 8.95
C LEU A 224 18.35 -0.97 7.64
N GLY A 225 17.65 -0.78 6.53
CA GLY A 225 18.26 -0.41 5.25
C GLY A 225 19.01 0.92 5.31
N LEU A 226 18.44 1.91 5.99
CA LEU A 226 19.08 3.21 6.22
C LEU A 226 20.29 3.09 7.17
N GLY A 227 20.23 2.21 8.17
CA GLY A 227 21.37 1.88 9.00
C GLY A 227 22.53 1.29 8.21
N VAL A 228 22.24 0.39 7.25
CA VAL A 228 23.24 -0.18 6.32
C VAL A 228 23.83 0.94 5.44
N LEU A 229 22.97 1.77 4.83
CA LEU A 229 23.40 2.89 3.99
C LEU A 229 24.34 3.83 4.77
N LYS A 230 23.99 4.18 6.01
CA LYS A 230 24.84 5.02 6.86
C LYS A 230 26.17 4.38 7.21
N ALA A 231 26.19 3.07 7.44
CA ALA A 231 27.42 2.34 7.76
C ALA A 231 28.35 2.27 6.55
N LEU A 232 27.81 2.05 5.35
CA LEU A 232 28.59 2.00 4.10
C LEU A 232 29.10 3.38 3.68
N GLU A 233 28.29 4.42 3.89
CA GLU A 233 28.60 5.79 3.45
C GLU A 233 28.38 6.79 4.60
N PRO A 234 29.27 6.87 5.60
CA PRO A 234 29.10 7.69 6.79
C PRO A 234 28.93 9.20 6.51
N ALA A 235 29.52 9.69 5.42
CA ALA A 235 29.44 11.10 5.01
C ALA A 235 28.18 11.42 4.19
N ARG A 236 27.39 10.41 3.81
CA ARG A 236 26.19 10.59 3.00
C ARG A 236 25.19 11.55 3.64
N ARG A 237 24.59 12.38 2.80
CA ARG A 237 23.47 13.24 3.15
C ARG A 237 22.29 12.95 2.25
N VAL A 238 21.10 12.89 2.85
CA VAL A 238 19.81 12.70 2.18
C VAL A 238 18.99 13.95 2.43
N ARG A 239 18.59 14.63 1.37
CA ARG A 239 17.77 15.84 1.42
C ARG A 239 16.37 15.59 0.85
N ARG A 240 16.27 14.74 -0.16
CA ARG A 240 15.02 14.45 -0.85
C ARG A 240 14.76 12.97 -0.93
N VAL A 241 13.64 12.54 -0.35
CA VAL A 241 13.20 11.14 -0.33
C VAL A 241 11.88 11.02 -1.05
N LEU A 242 11.76 10.04 -1.95
CA LEU A 242 10.48 9.61 -2.51
C LEU A 242 10.08 8.29 -1.84
N ILE A 243 8.86 8.24 -1.31
CA ILE A 243 8.21 7.03 -0.83
C ILE A 243 7.10 6.70 -1.81
N VAL A 244 7.16 5.52 -2.42
CA VAL A 244 6.17 5.04 -3.37
C VAL A 244 5.23 4.07 -2.67
N GLY A 245 3.93 4.37 -2.67
CA GLY A 245 2.90 3.55 -2.04
C GLY A 245 2.99 3.54 -0.51
N PRO A 246 2.99 4.72 0.17
CA PRO A 246 3.08 4.78 1.63
C PRO A 246 1.91 4.10 2.34
N GLY A 247 0.77 3.97 1.66
CA GLY A 247 -0.40 3.28 2.17
C GLY A 247 -1.16 4.03 3.27
N LEU A 248 -2.25 3.42 3.71
CA LEU A 248 -3.11 3.90 4.79
C LEU A 248 -3.73 2.69 5.49
N ASP A 249 -3.51 2.54 6.78
CA ASP A 249 -4.08 1.47 7.57
C ASP A 249 -5.56 1.73 7.87
N LEU A 250 -6.44 0.92 7.28
CA LEU A 250 -7.89 1.09 7.32
C LEU A 250 -8.62 -0.04 8.05
N ALA A 251 -8.11 -1.26 7.96
CA ALA A 251 -8.81 -2.42 8.50
C ALA A 251 -8.35 -2.73 9.93
N PRO A 252 -9.24 -3.18 10.82
CA PRO A 252 -8.84 -3.81 12.06
C PRO A 252 -8.02 -5.06 11.72
N ARG A 253 -6.96 -5.26 12.47
CA ARG A 253 -6.16 -6.47 12.42
C ARG A 253 -5.90 -6.97 13.82
N THR A 254 -5.44 -8.21 13.94
CA THR A 254 -4.94 -8.71 15.22
C THR A 254 -3.87 -7.75 15.75
N GLY A 255 -4.14 -7.15 16.89
CA GLY A 255 -3.25 -6.18 17.52
C GLY A 255 -3.41 -4.72 17.12
N LEU A 256 -4.24 -4.38 16.13
CA LEU A 256 -4.54 -2.99 15.80
C LEU A 256 -5.69 -2.45 16.64
N ASP A 257 -5.51 -1.22 17.08
CA ASP A 257 -6.52 -0.50 17.83
C ASP A 257 -7.54 0.14 16.89
N GLU A 258 -8.72 -0.43 16.86
CA GLU A 258 -9.85 0.10 16.10
C GLU A 258 -10.28 1.50 16.57
N SER A 259 -9.94 1.91 17.79
CA SER A 259 -10.25 3.24 18.31
C SER A 259 -9.35 4.34 17.73
N ALA A 260 -8.17 3.99 17.21
CA ALA A 260 -7.30 4.92 16.53
C ALA A 260 -7.87 5.31 15.15
N ALA A 261 -7.59 6.54 14.71
CA ALA A 261 -7.89 6.97 13.35
C ALA A 261 -7.06 6.16 12.32
N PRO A 262 -7.50 6.09 11.04
CA PRO A 262 -6.62 5.59 9.98
C PRO A 262 -5.31 6.37 9.93
N GLU A 263 -4.18 5.66 9.82
CA GLU A 263 -2.85 6.26 9.84
C GLU A 263 -1.98 5.73 8.70
N SER A 264 -1.18 6.61 8.12
CA SER A 264 -0.10 6.26 7.21
C SER A 264 1.23 6.31 7.97
N TYR A 265 1.72 5.17 8.42
CA TYR A 265 2.92 5.12 9.29
C TYR A 265 4.23 5.32 8.54
N GLN A 266 4.33 4.84 7.30
CA GLN A 266 5.58 4.74 6.58
C GLN A 266 6.30 6.09 6.37
N PRO A 267 5.63 7.20 5.97
CA PRO A 267 6.32 8.48 5.81
C PRO A 267 6.96 8.97 7.10
N TRP A 268 6.29 8.75 8.22
CA TRP A 268 6.81 9.13 9.54
C TRP A 268 7.96 8.23 9.99
N ALA A 269 7.88 6.93 9.73
CA ALA A 269 8.96 5.98 10.02
C ALA A 269 10.22 6.29 9.22
N VAL A 270 10.07 6.67 7.94
CA VAL A 270 11.16 7.08 7.07
C VAL A 270 11.79 8.38 7.56
N LEU A 271 10.97 9.40 7.84
CA LEU A 271 11.43 10.69 8.34
C LEU A 271 12.22 10.52 9.67
N ASP A 272 11.65 9.79 10.64
CA ASP A 272 12.30 9.49 11.91
C ASP A 272 13.64 8.77 11.72
N SER A 273 13.66 7.76 10.85
CA SER A 273 14.87 6.95 10.61
C SER A 273 15.98 7.73 9.88
N VAL A 274 15.63 8.58 8.91
CA VAL A 274 16.61 9.44 8.21
C VAL A 274 17.23 10.46 9.17
N LEU A 275 16.42 11.06 10.04
CA LEU A 275 16.89 12.02 11.03
C LEU A 275 17.71 11.35 12.15
N SER A 276 17.21 10.25 12.74
CA SER A 276 17.86 9.57 13.85
C SER A 276 19.18 8.89 13.47
N SER A 277 19.31 8.43 12.20
CA SER A 277 20.59 7.91 11.67
C SER A 277 21.60 8.99 11.30
N GLY A 278 21.22 10.28 11.34
CA GLY A 278 22.07 11.38 10.90
C GLY A 278 22.35 11.38 9.38
N LEU A 279 21.46 10.77 8.58
CA LEU A 279 21.49 10.86 7.12
C LEU A 279 20.89 12.18 6.64
N GLY A 280 19.92 12.77 7.35
CA GLY A 280 19.30 14.05 7.07
C GLY A 280 19.36 15.01 8.24
N THR A 281 19.01 16.28 8.00
CA THR A 281 18.90 17.32 9.01
C THR A 281 17.50 17.91 9.03
N PRO A 282 16.94 18.21 10.22
CA PRO A 282 15.65 18.89 10.31
C PRO A 282 15.69 20.24 9.57
N GLY A 283 14.70 20.48 8.72
CA GLY A 283 14.58 21.71 7.93
C GLY A 283 15.10 21.61 6.49
N ASP A 284 16.07 20.73 6.22
CA ASP A 284 16.60 20.49 4.86
C ASP A 284 16.01 19.25 4.19
N LEU A 285 15.30 18.42 4.94
CA LEU A 285 14.75 17.16 4.45
C LEU A 285 13.32 17.34 3.91
N GLU A 286 13.10 16.92 2.67
CA GLU A 286 11.79 16.78 2.04
C GLU A 286 11.47 15.29 1.86
N ILE A 287 10.30 14.86 2.35
CA ILE A 287 9.73 13.54 2.12
C ILE A 287 8.55 13.70 1.14
N VAL A 288 8.70 13.19 -0.06
CA VAL A 288 7.62 13.12 -1.04
C VAL A 288 6.96 11.75 -0.91
N ALA A 289 5.73 11.72 -0.41
CA ALA A 289 4.93 10.52 -0.29
C ALA A 289 3.99 10.44 -1.50
N ALA A 290 4.28 9.52 -2.40
CA ALA A 290 3.55 9.35 -3.65
C ALA A 290 2.69 8.08 -3.62
N ASP A 291 1.41 8.21 -3.91
CA ASP A 291 0.49 7.08 -3.92
C ASP A 291 -0.46 7.14 -5.11
N ILE A 292 -0.82 5.98 -5.64
CA ILE A 292 -1.81 5.88 -6.70
C ILE A 292 -3.24 6.11 -6.17
N ASN A 293 -3.48 5.83 -4.87
CA ASN A 293 -4.78 6.02 -4.25
C ASN A 293 -4.96 7.49 -3.83
N PRO A 294 -5.91 8.23 -4.46
CA PRO A 294 -6.12 9.65 -4.15
C PRO A 294 -6.57 9.90 -2.70
N ARG A 295 -7.14 8.90 -2.04
CA ARG A 295 -7.55 9.00 -0.63
C ARG A 295 -6.34 8.99 0.30
N VAL A 296 -5.32 8.19 -0.01
CA VAL A 296 -4.02 8.20 0.71
C VAL A 296 -3.35 9.56 0.54
N VAL A 297 -3.28 10.07 -0.69
CA VAL A 297 -2.71 11.39 -0.99
C VAL A 297 -3.44 12.48 -0.21
N ALA A 298 -4.77 12.49 -0.20
CA ALA A 298 -5.56 13.47 0.53
C ALA A 298 -5.37 13.35 2.06
N HIS A 299 -5.22 12.13 2.60
CA HIS A 299 -4.92 11.91 4.02
C HIS A 299 -3.58 12.52 4.40
N LEU A 300 -2.53 12.25 3.63
CA LEU A 300 -1.17 12.75 3.88
C LEU A 300 -1.07 14.27 3.68
N ALA A 301 -1.78 14.85 2.72
CA ALA A 301 -1.86 16.29 2.55
C ALA A 301 -2.45 16.97 3.80
N ARG A 302 -3.53 16.41 4.37
CA ARG A 302 -4.09 16.90 5.64
C ARG A 302 -3.12 16.75 6.81
N ALA A 303 -2.38 15.63 6.88
CA ALA A 303 -1.41 15.38 7.94
C ALA A 303 -0.25 16.41 7.95
N ARG A 304 0.08 16.99 6.80
CA ARG A 304 1.04 18.11 6.71
C ARG A 304 0.51 19.39 7.37
N GLU A 305 -0.76 19.69 7.17
CA GLU A 305 -1.41 20.89 7.71
C GLU A 305 -1.82 20.72 9.17
N GLN A 306 -2.25 19.50 9.51
CA GLN A 306 -2.72 19.11 10.84
C GLN A 306 -1.88 17.93 11.32
N PRO A 307 -0.74 18.19 12.00
CA PRO A 307 0.18 17.15 12.43
C PRO A 307 -0.52 16.08 13.24
N PRO A 308 -0.38 14.79 12.88
CA PRO A 308 -1.13 13.72 13.52
C PRO A 308 -0.56 13.35 14.88
N ARG A 309 -1.40 12.69 15.66
CA ARG A 309 -1.01 11.96 16.85
C ARG A 309 -1.04 10.47 16.53
N LEU A 310 0.12 9.93 16.14
CA LEU A 310 0.25 8.54 15.70
C LEU A 310 0.09 7.59 16.88
N ARG A 311 -0.73 6.58 16.72
CA ARG A 311 -0.78 5.44 17.62
C ARG A 311 -0.01 4.27 16.98
N VAL A 312 1.26 4.19 17.30
CA VAL A 312 2.17 3.14 16.80
C VAL A 312 1.98 1.89 17.64
N ALA A 313 1.59 0.79 17.02
CA ALA A 313 1.45 -0.51 17.69
C ALA A 313 2.00 -1.61 16.77
N SER A 314 2.83 -2.51 17.34
CA SER A 314 3.25 -3.72 16.63
C SER A 314 2.06 -4.61 16.32
N SER A 315 2.02 -5.19 15.13
CA SER A 315 1.03 -6.22 14.79
C SER A 315 1.34 -7.57 15.45
N LEU A 316 2.51 -7.73 16.06
CA LEU A 316 2.96 -8.93 16.72
C LEU A 316 2.85 -8.78 18.24
N HIS A 317 2.31 -9.82 18.88
CA HIS A 317 2.20 -9.93 20.33
C HIS A 317 3.24 -10.89 20.88
N GLU A 318 4.05 -10.45 21.82
CA GLU A 318 4.96 -11.33 22.54
C GLU A 318 4.18 -12.34 23.37
N SER A 319 4.60 -13.60 23.32
CA SER A 319 4.00 -14.70 24.05
C SER A 319 5.05 -15.76 24.33
N PRO A 320 4.77 -16.80 25.13
CA PRO A 320 5.70 -17.91 25.32
C PRO A 320 6.13 -18.59 24.01
N SER A 321 5.34 -18.45 22.95
CA SER A 321 5.63 -19.03 21.63
C SER A 321 6.17 -18.03 20.61
N LEU A 322 6.13 -16.73 20.87
CA LEU A 322 6.61 -15.68 19.96
C LEU A 322 7.44 -14.65 20.72
N SER A 323 8.71 -14.52 20.37
CA SER A 323 9.62 -13.51 20.93
C SER A 323 10.08 -12.54 19.85
N LEU A 324 9.86 -11.24 20.07
CA LEU A 324 10.36 -10.19 19.17
C LEU A 324 11.88 -10.12 19.21
N SER A 325 12.54 -9.78 18.11
CA SER A 325 13.99 -9.56 18.08
C SER A 325 14.38 -8.33 18.90
N PRO A 326 15.57 -8.30 19.50
CA PRO A 326 16.04 -7.11 20.24
C PRO A 326 16.06 -5.86 19.37
N GLU A 327 16.50 -5.97 18.11
CA GLU A 327 16.58 -4.86 17.16
C GLU A 327 15.21 -4.31 16.81
N TYR A 328 14.20 -5.18 16.65
CA TYR A 328 12.84 -4.74 16.38
C TYR A 328 12.19 -4.07 17.59
N ARG A 329 12.45 -4.61 18.82
CA ARG A 329 12.00 -3.96 20.06
C ARG A 329 12.58 -2.55 20.16
N ASP A 330 13.90 -2.41 19.98
CA ASP A 330 14.62 -1.15 20.03
C ASP A 330 14.07 -0.14 18.99
N TYR A 331 13.77 -0.61 17.76
CA TYR A 331 13.11 0.22 16.75
C TYR A 331 11.76 0.76 17.23
N VAL A 332 10.87 -0.10 17.74
CA VAL A 332 9.55 0.33 18.22
C VAL A 332 9.70 1.31 19.39
N ASP A 333 10.64 1.03 20.32
CA ASP A 333 10.88 1.85 21.51
C ASP A 333 11.47 3.22 21.15
N ARG A 334 12.25 3.35 20.09
CA ARG A 334 12.87 4.63 19.65
C ARG A 334 12.05 5.38 18.61
N PHE A 335 11.16 4.71 17.89
CA PHE A 335 10.35 5.34 16.83
C PHE A 335 9.71 6.65 17.31
N GLY A 336 9.81 7.69 16.50
CA GLY A 336 9.21 8.99 16.76
C GLY A 336 10.05 9.92 17.60
N GLY A 337 11.25 9.49 18.02
CA GLY A 337 12.17 10.33 18.79
C GLY A 337 12.59 11.60 18.07
N ALA A 338 12.76 11.53 16.74
CA ALA A 338 13.09 12.68 15.91
C ALA A 338 11.85 13.45 15.36
N LEU A 339 10.64 12.90 15.53
CA LEU A 339 9.40 13.51 15.02
C LEU A 339 8.77 14.47 16.03
N SER A 340 8.92 14.22 17.33
CA SER A 340 8.16 14.91 18.36
C SER A 340 8.98 16.01 19.05
N ALA A 341 8.29 17.06 19.46
CA ALA A 341 8.86 18.10 20.32
C ALA A 341 8.94 17.69 21.81
N GLY A 342 8.52 16.48 22.16
CA GLY A 342 8.44 15.98 23.52
C GLY A 342 8.56 14.47 23.63
N THR A 343 8.53 13.92 24.83
CA THR A 343 8.62 12.48 25.07
C THR A 343 7.38 11.76 24.54
N ALA A 344 7.59 10.69 23.76
CA ALA A 344 6.51 9.79 23.37
C ALA A 344 5.87 9.17 24.63
N ALA A 345 4.55 9.17 24.68
CA ALA A 345 3.83 8.54 25.79
C ALA A 345 3.60 7.06 25.48
N PRO A 346 3.67 6.16 26.49
CA PRO A 346 3.24 4.78 26.31
C PRO A 346 1.81 4.75 25.75
N ALA A 347 1.54 3.85 24.81
CA ALA A 347 0.18 3.64 24.36
C ALA A 347 -0.62 3.02 25.52
N ARG A 348 -1.76 3.63 25.86
CA ARG A 348 -2.71 3.07 26.82
C ARG A 348 -3.54 2.01 26.12
N ASP A 349 -3.97 1.00 26.86
CA ASP A 349 -4.92 -0.02 26.40
C ASP A 349 -4.41 -0.93 25.25
N LEU A 350 -3.10 -1.21 25.22
CA LEU A 350 -2.56 -2.29 24.39
C LEU A 350 -2.81 -3.64 25.09
N GLY A 351 -3.04 -4.67 24.29
CA GLY A 351 -3.14 -6.04 24.78
C GLY A 351 -1.83 -6.53 25.40
N ASP A 352 -1.92 -7.57 26.25
CA ASP A 352 -0.77 -8.21 26.86
C ASP A 352 0.25 -8.64 25.80
N GLY A 353 1.52 -8.32 26.02
CA GLY A 353 2.61 -8.65 25.10
C GLY A 353 2.67 -7.77 23.84
N GLN A 354 1.77 -6.81 23.64
CA GLN A 354 1.81 -5.88 22.52
C GLN A 354 2.68 -4.66 22.87
N ARG A 355 3.60 -4.33 21.94
CA ARG A 355 4.42 -3.11 22.04
C ARG A 355 3.82 -1.98 21.25
N GLY A 356 3.83 -0.79 21.84
CA GLY A 356 3.40 0.40 21.13
C GLY A 356 3.43 1.65 21.99
N LYS A 357 3.22 2.78 21.32
CA LYS A 357 3.23 4.11 21.94
C LYS A 357 2.44 5.11 21.11
N THR A 358 2.22 6.28 21.69
CA THR A 358 1.66 7.43 21.00
C THR A 358 2.76 8.46 20.75
N VAL A 359 2.86 8.92 19.49
CA VAL A 359 3.84 9.93 19.04
C VAL A 359 3.08 11.14 18.52
N ALA A 360 3.29 12.31 19.13
CA ALA A 360 2.77 13.57 18.59
C ALA A 360 3.77 14.11 17.55
N VAL A 361 3.38 14.14 16.30
CA VAL A 361 4.20 14.69 15.22
C VAL A 361 4.29 16.22 15.39
N SER A 362 5.51 16.76 15.38
CA SER A 362 5.72 18.21 15.45
C SER A 362 5.33 18.90 14.14
N ALA A 363 4.95 20.17 14.21
CA ALA A 363 4.67 20.97 13.02
C ALA A 363 5.90 21.08 12.08
N GLN A 364 7.12 21.03 12.63
CA GLN A 364 8.34 21.02 11.83
C GLN A 364 8.46 19.71 11.03
N ALA A 365 8.28 18.56 11.69
CA ALA A 365 8.29 17.26 11.03
C ALA A 365 7.19 17.15 9.97
N ALA A 366 5.98 17.63 10.26
CA ALA A 366 4.88 17.61 9.31
C ALA A 366 5.15 18.46 8.05
N ARG A 367 5.81 19.58 8.19
CA ARG A 367 6.20 20.41 7.03
C ARG A 367 7.18 19.73 6.07
N ALA A 368 7.97 18.77 6.54
CA ALA A 368 8.87 18.01 5.69
C ALA A 368 8.10 17.07 4.71
N LEU A 369 6.82 16.77 4.95
CA LEU A 369 6.02 15.88 4.14
C LEU A 369 5.34 16.64 2.99
N ARG A 370 5.42 16.09 1.77
CA ARG A 370 4.62 16.47 0.60
C ARG A 370 3.94 15.23 0.03
N ALA A 371 2.64 15.28 -0.19
CA ALA A 371 1.90 14.19 -0.82
C ALA A 371 1.63 14.50 -2.30
N THR A 372 1.68 13.47 -3.15
CA THR A 372 1.45 13.63 -4.60
C THR A 372 0.84 12.34 -5.18
N PRO A 373 -0.09 12.45 -6.16
CA PRO A 373 -0.55 11.28 -6.90
C PRO A 373 0.56 10.74 -7.81
N LEU A 374 0.71 9.41 -7.88
CA LEU A 374 1.67 8.76 -8.77
C LEU A 374 1.31 7.29 -8.98
N ASP A 375 1.12 6.88 -10.22
CA ASP A 375 1.19 5.47 -10.63
C ASP A 375 2.62 5.18 -11.09
N ILE A 376 3.44 4.58 -10.24
CA ILE A 376 4.86 4.31 -10.51
C ILE A 376 5.08 3.39 -11.70
N VAL A 377 4.10 2.57 -12.07
CA VAL A 377 4.20 1.69 -13.25
C VAL A 377 4.13 2.51 -14.53
N THR A 378 3.19 3.44 -14.60
CA THR A 378 2.90 4.19 -15.83
C THR A 378 3.48 5.61 -15.87
N GLN A 379 3.96 6.10 -14.71
CA GLN A 379 4.35 7.51 -14.53
C GLN A 379 5.62 7.69 -13.70
N ARG A 380 6.25 8.84 -13.89
CA ARG A 380 7.29 9.39 -13.01
C ARG A 380 7.03 10.88 -12.75
N LEU A 381 7.60 11.42 -11.70
CA LEU A 381 7.55 12.87 -11.42
C LEU A 381 8.60 13.57 -12.31
N ASP A 382 8.13 14.31 -13.31
CA ASP A 382 9.00 14.91 -14.32
C ASP A 382 9.89 16.01 -13.71
N GLY A 383 11.16 16.00 -14.10
CA GLY A 383 12.16 16.93 -13.58
C GLY A 383 12.56 16.73 -12.11
N GLU A 384 11.87 15.87 -11.35
CA GLU A 384 12.19 15.58 -9.95
C GLU A 384 13.34 14.59 -9.82
N ARG A 385 14.20 14.80 -8.83
CA ARG A 385 15.32 13.91 -8.47
C ARG A 385 15.38 13.71 -6.98
N PHE A 386 15.71 12.48 -6.56
CA PHE A 386 15.71 12.05 -5.17
C PHE A 386 17.03 11.39 -4.79
N ASP A 387 17.52 11.71 -3.59
CA ASP A 387 18.71 11.06 -3.02
C ASP A 387 18.40 9.63 -2.55
N LEU A 388 17.12 9.37 -2.24
CA LEU A 388 16.63 8.08 -1.80
C LEU A 388 15.22 7.86 -2.33
N ILE A 389 14.97 6.70 -2.94
CA ILE A 389 13.62 6.23 -3.28
C ILE A 389 13.34 4.94 -2.52
N ILE A 390 12.16 4.85 -1.93
CA ILE A 390 11.71 3.71 -1.14
C ILE A 390 10.43 3.16 -1.76
N ALA A 391 10.41 1.84 -2.03
CA ALA A 391 9.25 1.12 -2.55
C ALA A 391 9.12 -0.23 -1.84
N THR A 392 8.46 -0.26 -0.69
CA THR A 392 8.23 -1.49 0.07
C THR A 392 6.78 -1.94 -0.03
N ASN A 393 6.56 -3.25 -0.12
CA ASN A 393 5.26 -3.91 -0.19
C ASN A 393 4.38 -3.57 -1.40
N ILE A 394 4.93 -2.90 -2.42
CA ILE A 394 4.19 -2.57 -3.65
C ILE A 394 4.63 -3.41 -4.86
N LEU A 395 5.91 -3.76 -4.93
CA LEU A 395 6.46 -4.51 -6.08
C LEU A 395 5.88 -5.92 -6.26
N PRO A 396 5.41 -6.63 -5.21
CA PRO A 396 4.73 -7.92 -5.37
C PRO A 396 3.47 -7.89 -6.23
N TYR A 397 2.83 -6.72 -6.37
CA TYR A 397 1.61 -6.54 -7.16
C TYR A 397 1.84 -6.48 -8.68
N PHE A 398 3.11 -6.39 -9.12
CA PHE A 398 3.46 -6.15 -10.51
C PHE A 398 3.96 -7.43 -11.20
N ASP A 399 3.51 -7.66 -12.41
CA ASP A 399 4.13 -8.63 -13.33
C ASP A 399 5.48 -8.13 -13.85
N ASP A 400 6.19 -8.95 -14.61
CA ASP A 400 7.55 -8.60 -15.05
C ASP A 400 7.60 -7.38 -15.98
N PRO A 401 6.68 -7.19 -16.96
CA PRO A 401 6.59 -5.95 -17.72
C PRO A 401 6.30 -4.71 -16.86
N GLN A 402 5.37 -4.82 -15.91
CA GLN A 402 5.04 -3.73 -14.97
C GLN A 402 6.23 -3.40 -14.05
N LEU A 403 6.98 -4.41 -13.59
CA LEU A 403 8.21 -4.21 -12.83
C LEU A 403 9.27 -3.49 -13.67
N ALA A 404 9.45 -3.86 -14.94
CA ALA A 404 10.38 -3.19 -15.82
C ALA A 404 10.07 -1.68 -15.94
N LEU A 405 8.78 -1.35 -16.10
CA LEU A 405 8.34 0.04 -16.13
C LEU A 405 8.53 0.76 -14.79
N ALA A 406 8.13 0.14 -13.68
CA ALA A 406 8.28 0.73 -12.35
C ALA A 406 9.76 1.01 -12.01
N VAL A 407 10.65 0.05 -12.27
CA VAL A 407 12.08 0.20 -12.04
C VAL A 407 12.68 1.26 -12.95
N ALA A 408 12.26 1.35 -14.22
CA ALA A 408 12.71 2.39 -15.15
C ALA A 408 12.29 3.79 -14.67
N ASN A 409 11.03 3.94 -14.22
CA ASN A 409 10.52 5.21 -13.66
C ASN A 409 11.27 5.60 -12.38
N ILE A 410 11.49 4.64 -11.45
CA ILE A 410 12.27 4.83 -10.24
C ILE A 410 13.70 5.28 -10.61
N ALA A 411 14.36 4.53 -11.49
CA ALA A 411 15.73 4.86 -11.89
C ALA A 411 15.83 6.24 -12.51
N ALA A 412 14.86 6.66 -13.33
CA ALA A 412 14.87 8.00 -13.92
C ALA A 412 14.84 9.12 -12.87
N MET A 413 14.32 8.86 -11.67
CA MET A 413 14.19 9.83 -10.59
C MET A 413 15.32 9.77 -9.53
N VAL A 414 16.18 8.74 -9.53
CA VAL A 414 17.32 8.64 -8.60
C VAL A 414 18.47 9.54 -9.07
N THR A 415 19.02 10.39 -8.17
CA THR A 415 20.21 11.22 -8.43
C THR A 415 21.47 10.38 -8.68
N PRO A 416 22.50 10.88 -9.38
CA PRO A 416 23.83 10.29 -9.29
C PRO A 416 24.30 10.18 -7.83
N GLY A 417 24.81 9.04 -7.43
CA GLY A 417 25.07 8.73 -6.01
C GLY A 417 23.82 8.44 -5.18
N GLY A 418 22.60 8.56 -5.70
CA GLY A 418 21.35 8.27 -5.00
C GLY A 418 21.09 6.78 -4.80
N ALA A 419 20.11 6.42 -3.97
CA ALA A 419 19.78 5.06 -3.61
C ALA A 419 18.31 4.69 -3.87
N PHE A 420 18.09 3.41 -4.17
CA PHE A 420 16.78 2.78 -4.24
C PHE A 420 16.72 1.63 -3.22
N LEU A 421 15.72 1.64 -2.35
CA LEU A 421 15.48 0.67 -1.29
C LEU A 421 14.13 -0.02 -1.50
N HIS A 422 14.11 -1.36 -1.46
CA HIS A 422 12.90 -2.17 -1.53
C HIS A 422 13.02 -3.45 -0.70
N ASN A 423 11.90 -4.19 -0.57
CA ASN A 423 11.85 -5.47 0.16
C ASN A 423 11.40 -6.66 -0.71
N GLU A 424 11.25 -6.49 -2.00
CA GLU A 424 10.85 -7.57 -2.93
C GLU A 424 12.02 -8.49 -3.25
N GLN A 425 11.81 -9.81 -3.12
CA GLN A 425 12.87 -10.81 -3.24
C GLN A 425 13.04 -11.40 -4.65
N ARG A 426 12.18 -11.06 -5.61
CA ARG A 426 12.29 -11.59 -6.98
C ARG A 426 13.60 -11.17 -7.63
N PRO A 427 14.45 -12.13 -8.14
CA PRO A 427 15.74 -11.82 -8.73
C PRO A 427 15.69 -10.85 -9.92
N ILE A 428 14.61 -10.90 -10.71
CA ILE A 428 14.41 -10.02 -11.86
C ILE A 428 14.55 -8.52 -11.52
N ILE A 429 14.21 -8.11 -10.29
CA ILE A 429 14.34 -6.70 -9.89
C ILE A 429 15.81 -6.29 -9.85
N GLY A 430 16.69 -7.17 -9.37
CA GLY A 430 18.13 -6.92 -9.37
C GLY A 430 18.67 -6.72 -10.79
N ASP A 431 18.24 -7.54 -11.74
CA ASP A 431 18.64 -7.46 -13.14
C ASP A 431 18.11 -6.17 -13.81
N LEU A 432 16.83 -5.84 -13.59
CA LEU A 432 16.20 -4.62 -14.10
C LEU A 432 16.87 -3.37 -13.52
N ALA A 433 17.10 -3.35 -12.21
CA ALA A 433 17.73 -2.22 -11.53
C ALA A 433 19.19 -2.03 -12.04
N ALA A 434 19.96 -3.11 -12.18
CA ALA A 434 21.32 -3.07 -12.71
C ALA A 434 21.34 -2.55 -14.16
N ALA A 435 20.43 -3.03 -15.03
CA ALA A 435 20.27 -2.54 -16.40
C ALA A 435 19.96 -1.04 -16.45
N MET A 436 19.22 -0.52 -15.47
CA MET A 436 18.90 0.90 -15.32
C MET A 436 19.98 1.72 -14.60
N GLY A 437 21.17 1.14 -14.36
CA GLY A 437 22.28 1.82 -13.68
C GLY A 437 22.13 1.92 -12.16
N LEU A 438 21.38 1.03 -11.55
CA LEU A 438 21.17 0.89 -10.11
C LEU A 438 21.64 -0.51 -9.64
N PRO A 439 22.95 -0.81 -9.62
CA PRO A 439 23.43 -2.10 -9.16
C PRO A 439 23.09 -2.34 -7.69
N LEU A 440 22.83 -3.61 -7.34
CA LEU A 440 22.63 -4.02 -5.95
C LEU A 440 23.95 -3.83 -5.20
N GLN A 441 23.93 -3.06 -4.13
CA GLN A 441 25.07 -2.85 -3.27
C GLN A 441 25.04 -3.77 -2.05
N GLN A 442 23.85 -3.98 -1.47
CA GLN A 442 23.69 -4.78 -0.24
C GLN A 442 22.28 -5.34 -0.14
N SER A 443 22.18 -6.50 0.50
CA SER A 443 20.91 -7.05 0.99
C SER A 443 21.05 -7.53 2.43
N ARG A 444 19.96 -7.48 3.19
CA ARG A 444 19.92 -7.93 4.58
C ARG A 444 18.56 -8.47 4.95
N HIS A 445 18.53 -9.51 5.80
CA HIS A 445 17.31 -9.94 6.47
C HIS A 445 17.04 -9.11 7.70
N ALA A 446 15.84 -8.58 7.80
CA ALA A 446 15.30 -7.86 8.95
C ALA A 446 14.51 -8.84 9.82
N VAL A 447 15.17 -9.47 10.79
CA VAL A 447 14.50 -10.41 11.70
C VAL A 447 13.59 -9.64 12.64
N ILE A 448 12.30 -9.96 12.61
CA ILE A 448 11.28 -9.31 13.43
C ILE A 448 11.00 -10.11 14.69
N ALA A 449 10.81 -11.43 14.56
CA ALA A 449 10.51 -12.29 15.69
C ALA A 449 10.96 -13.74 15.45
N THR A 450 11.11 -14.48 16.56
CA THR A 450 11.27 -15.94 16.54
C THR A 450 10.01 -16.61 17.06
N VAL A 451 9.64 -17.72 16.45
CA VAL A 451 8.47 -18.53 16.84
C VAL A 451 8.95 -19.89 17.29
N THR A 452 8.58 -20.29 18.49
CA THR A 452 8.95 -21.60 19.06
C THR A 452 8.45 -22.73 18.15
N GLY A 453 9.38 -23.62 17.76
CA GLY A 453 9.08 -24.74 16.87
C GLY A 453 9.06 -24.41 15.38
N ALA A 454 9.17 -23.14 14.99
CA ALA A 454 9.34 -22.77 13.57
C ALA A 454 10.78 -23.04 13.11
N LYS A 455 10.92 -23.42 11.82
CA LYS A 455 12.25 -23.70 11.20
C LYS A 455 13.06 -22.43 10.93
N ALA A 456 12.40 -21.28 10.82
CA ALA A 456 13.03 -20.00 10.54
C ALA A 456 12.35 -18.89 11.33
N PRO A 457 13.03 -17.79 11.64
CA PRO A 457 12.43 -16.61 12.27
C PRO A 457 11.45 -15.93 11.29
N LEU A 458 10.57 -15.11 11.83
CA LEU A 458 9.82 -14.14 11.04
C LEU A 458 10.78 -13.02 10.63
N TYR A 459 10.94 -12.79 9.35
CA TYR A 459 11.82 -11.76 8.82
C TYR A 459 11.20 -11.16 7.53
N ASP A 460 11.66 -9.99 7.20
CA ASP A 460 11.56 -9.39 5.88
C ASP A 460 12.95 -9.19 5.31
N SER A 461 13.06 -8.78 4.05
CA SER A 461 14.35 -8.53 3.41
C SER A 461 14.43 -7.07 2.97
N VAL A 462 15.62 -6.51 3.03
CA VAL A 462 15.90 -5.19 2.47
C VAL A 462 16.97 -5.32 1.40
N PHE A 463 16.73 -4.68 0.25
CA PHE A 463 17.64 -4.58 -0.87
C PHE A 463 17.97 -3.12 -1.10
N LEU A 464 19.26 -2.81 -1.15
CA LEU A 464 19.80 -1.48 -1.36
C LEU A 464 20.55 -1.43 -2.69
N HIS A 465 20.03 -0.66 -3.62
CA HIS A 465 20.66 -0.35 -4.90
C HIS A 465 21.22 1.07 -4.85
N VAL A 466 22.38 1.31 -5.40
CA VAL A 466 22.99 2.64 -5.41
C VAL A 466 23.45 2.99 -6.81
N ARG A 467 23.02 4.15 -7.29
CA ARG A 467 23.52 4.71 -8.54
C ARG A 467 24.95 5.18 -8.35
N PRO A 468 25.91 4.82 -9.20
CA PRO A 468 27.24 5.39 -9.15
C PRO A 468 27.20 6.93 -9.18
N ALA A 469 28.09 7.57 -8.41
CA ALA A 469 28.25 9.01 -8.50
C ALA A 469 28.70 9.40 -9.92
N ALA A 470 28.34 10.60 -10.36
CA ALA A 470 28.92 11.13 -11.59
C ALA A 470 30.45 11.17 -11.45
N ALA A 471 31.16 10.78 -12.49
CA ALA A 471 32.61 10.97 -12.52
C ALA A 471 32.89 12.46 -12.34
N PRO A 472 33.94 12.81 -11.55
CA PRO A 472 34.31 14.20 -11.29
C PRO A 472 34.68 14.99 -12.53
#